data_9134715e940f844e48cac13344ae8705
#
_entry.id   9134715e940f844e48cac13344ae8705
#
_cell.length_a   1.000
_cell.length_b   1.000
_cell.length_c   1.000
_cell.angle_alpha   90.00
_cell.angle_beta   90.00
_cell.angle_gamma   90.00
#
_symmetry.space_group_name_H-M   'P 1'
#
loop_
_entity.id
_entity.type
_entity.pdbx_description
1 polymer ?
#
loop_
_entity_poly.entity_id
_entity_poly.type
_entity_poly.pdbx_seq_one_letter_code
_entity_poly.pdbx_strand_id
1 'polypeptide(L)'
;MGLFRRRRGIAREPEVAIDDPRFEGWETVATFEDEKTAVAWRDQLRALHVDSACVADHPPDRFGRGDIYLVVPPGQWSQANEILEGLE
;
A
#
# COMPACT_ATOMS: atom_id res chain seq x y z
N MET A 1 8.36 22.98 -21.65
CA MET A 1 8.21 22.46 -21.29
C MET A 1 8.03 21.98 -20.78
N GLY A 2 7.85 21.76 -20.69
CA GLY A 2 7.92 20.92 -20.09
C GLY A 2 7.60 20.55 -19.57
N LEU A 3 7.51 20.34 -19.89
CA LEU A 3 7.33 19.67 -19.39
C LEU A 3 7.18 19.34 -18.62
N PHE A 4 7.09 19.38 -18.68
CA PHE A 4 7.00 18.85 -17.84
C PHE A 4 6.57 18.77 -17.05
N ARG A 5 6.52 19.00 -17.04
CA ARG A 5 6.16 18.73 -16.42
C ARG A 5 5.51 18.44 -15.83
N ARG A 6 5.35 18.12 -15.69
CA ARG A 6 4.89 17.57 -15.47
C ARG A 6 4.64 17.15 -14.93
N ARG A 7 4.69 16.87 -14.75
CA ARG A 7 4.55 16.29 -14.40
C ARG A 7 4.54 16.26 -13.57
N ARG A 8 4.83 16.31 -13.23
CA ARG A 8 4.67 16.19 -12.50
C ARG A 8 3.98 16.04 -11.63
N GLY A 9 4.38 16.20 -10.98
CA GLY A 9 3.74 15.70 -9.79
C GLY A 9 2.29 15.48 -10.02
N ILE A 10 2.05 15.51 -11.14
CA ILE A 10 0.73 15.43 -11.63
C ILE A 10 0.14 14.11 -11.34
N ALA A 11 -1.08 14.05 -10.96
CA ALA A 11 -1.79 12.80 -10.87
C ALA A 11 -1.01 11.71 -10.17
N ARG A 12 -0.15 12.10 -9.28
CA ARG A 12 0.54 11.12 -8.48
C ARG A 12 -0.48 10.40 -7.62
N GLU A 13 -0.47 9.09 -7.66
CA GLU A 13 -1.40 8.33 -6.86
C GLU A 13 -1.04 8.45 -5.39
N PRO A 14 -2.03 8.53 -4.50
CA PRO A 14 -1.74 8.54 -3.07
C PRO A 14 -1.11 7.22 -2.65
N GLU A 15 -0.24 7.30 -1.66
CA GLU A 15 0.40 6.10 -1.13
C GLU A 15 -0.61 5.16 -0.47
N VAL A 16 -1.67 5.72 0.10
CA VAL A 16 -2.73 4.95 0.72
C VAL A 16 -4.02 5.23 -0.03
N ALA A 17 -4.62 4.18 -0.56
CA ALA A 17 -5.88 4.31 -1.30
C ALA A 17 -7.05 4.32 -0.32
N ILE A 18 -7.95 5.28 -0.49
CA ILE A 18 -9.09 5.42 0.41
C ILE A 18 -10.35 4.98 -0.32
N ASP A 19 -10.99 3.93 0.22
CA ASP A 19 -12.26 3.45 -0.31
C ASP A 19 -12.20 3.20 -1.82
N ASP A 20 -11.13 2.57 -2.26
CA ASP A 20 -10.84 2.39 -3.69
C ASP A 20 -11.38 1.04 -4.17
N PRO A 21 -12.32 1.04 -5.12
CA PRO A 21 -12.90 -0.23 -5.59
C PRO A 21 -11.92 -1.14 -6.31
N ARG A 22 -10.76 -0.63 -6.74
CA ARG A 22 -9.76 -1.47 -7.39
C ARG A 22 -9.26 -2.58 -6.48
N PHE A 23 -9.34 -2.38 -5.17
CA PHE A 23 -8.82 -3.35 -4.21
C PHE A 23 -9.91 -4.13 -3.52
N GLU A 24 -11.12 -4.03 -4.04
CA GLU A 24 -12.22 -4.81 -3.50
C GLU A 24 -11.92 -6.29 -3.72
N GLY A 25 -12.06 -7.10 -2.68
CA GLY A 25 -11.76 -8.52 -2.79
C GLY A 25 -10.31 -8.87 -2.50
N TRP A 26 -9.43 -7.87 -2.39
CA TRP A 26 -8.06 -8.13 -1.98
C TRP A 26 -8.03 -8.49 -0.50
N GLU A 27 -7.02 -9.26 -0.11
CA GLU A 27 -6.93 -9.79 1.24
C GLU A 27 -5.92 -9.03 2.07
N THR A 28 -6.28 -8.75 3.33
CA THR A 28 -5.40 -8.03 4.25
C THR A 28 -4.36 -9.00 4.83
N VAL A 29 -3.09 -8.67 4.69
CA VAL A 29 -2.02 -9.47 5.28
C VAL A 29 -1.43 -8.83 6.51
N ALA A 30 -1.60 -7.53 6.70
CA ALA A 30 -1.07 -6.83 7.87
C ALA A 30 -1.80 -5.51 8.04
N THR A 31 -1.78 -5.00 9.28
CA THR A 31 -2.38 -3.72 9.60
C THR A 31 -1.32 -2.87 10.29
N PHE A 32 -1.27 -1.60 9.92
CA PHE A 32 -0.28 -0.67 10.45
C PHE A 32 -0.95 0.60 10.94
N GLU A 33 -0.32 1.26 11.89
CA GLU A 33 -0.82 2.53 12.40
C GLU A 33 -0.08 3.73 11.82
N ASP A 34 0.93 3.46 11.00
CA ASP A 34 1.79 4.50 10.46
C ASP A 34 1.95 4.31 8.95
N GLU A 35 1.71 5.39 8.21
CA GLU A 35 1.76 5.33 6.76
C GLU A 35 3.14 4.94 6.23
N LYS A 36 4.19 5.48 6.82
CA LYS A 36 5.54 5.20 6.34
C LYS A 36 5.88 3.73 6.48
N THR A 37 5.50 3.12 7.59
CA THR A 37 5.75 1.70 7.81
C THR A 37 4.96 0.86 6.82
N ALA A 38 3.70 1.19 6.62
CA ALA A 38 2.85 0.45 5.70
C ALA A 38 3.41 0.52 4.27
N VAL A 39 3.82 1.71 3.85
CA VAL A 39 4.35 1.90 2.50
C VAL A 39 5.68 1.16 2.33
N ALA A 40 6.52 1.14 3.36
CA ALA A 40 7.78 0.43 3.29
C ALA A 40 7.56 -1.07 3.08
N TRP A 41 6.62 -1.66 3.80
CA TRP A 41 6.30 -3.07 3.62
C TRP A 41 5.67 -3.34 2.26
N ARG A 42 4.81 -2.44 1.79
CA ARG A 42 4.24 -2.56 0.45
C ARG A 42 5.36 -2.59 -0.60
N ASP A 43 6.32 -1.67 -0.49
CA ASP A 43 7.40 -1.60 -1.46
C ASP A 43 8.27 -2.84 -1.38
N GLN A 44 8.47 -3.39 -0.19
CA GLN A 44 9.24 -4.61 -0.03
C GLN A 44 8.56 -5.79 -0.73
N LEU A 45 7.26 -5.91 -0.58
CA LEU A 45 6.52 -6.96 -1.26
C LEU A 45 6.59 -6.80 -2.77
N ARG A 46 6.45 -5.57 -3.25
CA ARG A 46 6.53 -5.31 -4.69
C ARG A 46 7.91 -5.64 -5.24
N ALA A 47 8.95 -5.38 -4.47
CA ALA A 47 10.31 -5.72 -4.87
C ALA A 47 10.50 -7.22 -4.99
N LEU A 48 9.69 -8.00 -4.30
CA LEU A 48 9.73 -9.44 -4.35
C LEU A 48 8.64 -10.01 -5.27
N HIS A 49 8.09 -9.15 -6.13
CA HIS A 49 7.12 -9.54 -7.16
C HIS A 49 5.76 -9.96 -6.62
N VAL A 50 5.39 -9.43 -5.46
CA VAL A 50 4.05 -9.65 -4.92
C VAL A 50 3.29 -8.34 -5.03
N ASP A 51 2.20 -8.35 -5.78
CA ASP A 51 1.36 -7.16 -5.89
C ASP A 51 0.82 -6.83 -4.51
N SER A 52 0.84 -5.55 -4.16
CA SER A 52 0.36 -5.13 -2.86
C SER A 52 -0.04 -3.67 -2.91
N ALA A 53 -0.87 -3.29 -1.97
CA ALA A 53 -1.33 -1.91 -1.86
C ALA A 53 -1.65 -1.60 -0.42
N CYS A 54 -1.58 -0.32 -0.08
CA CYS A 54 -2.00 0.16 1.24
C CYS A 54 -3.38 0.78 1.07
N VAL A 55 -4.34 0.36 1.87
CA VAL A 55 -5.70 0.90 1.81
C VAL A 55 -6.17 1.28 3.21
N ALA A 56 -7.13 2.17 3.27
CA ALA A 56 -7.69 2.62 4.54
C ALA A 56 -9.11 3.10 4.33
N ASP A 57 -9.89 3.13 5.40
CA ASP A 57 -11.25 3.63 5.35
C ASP A 57 -11.28 5.15 5.43
N HIS A 58 -10.27 5.72 6.05
CA HIS A 58 -10.14 7.17 6.23
C HIS A 58 -8.73 7.60 5.94
N PRO A 59 -8.51 8.82 5.46
CA PRO A 59 -7.16 9.31 5.23
C PRO A 59 -6.37 9.34 6.55
N PRO A 60 -5.06 9.05 6.50
CA PRO A 60 -4.23 9.22 7.68
C PRO A 60 -4.25 10.67 8.14
N ASP A 61 -3.97 10.90 9.41
CA ASP A 61 -3.94 12.25 9.92
C ASP A 61 -2.68 12.97 9.44
N ARG A 62 -2.50 14.20 9.90
CA ARG A 62 -1.38 15.02 9.42
C ARG A 62 -0.03 14.47 9.82
N PHE A 63 0.00 13.52 10.75
CA PHE A 63 1.24 12.86 11.16
C PHE A 63 1.43 11.51 10.46
N GLY A 64 0.54 11.19 9.51
CA GLY A 64 0.63 9.93 8.77
C GLY A 64 0.12 8.74 9.57
N ARG A 65 -0.71 8.97 10.57
CA ARG A 65 -1.22 7.90 11.42
C ARG A 65 -2.68 7.59 11.14
N GLY A 66 -3.02 6.32 11.27
CA GLY A 66 -4.37 5.84 11.06
C GLY A 66 -4.34 4.33 10.92
N ASP A 67 -5.49 3.75 10.67
CA ASP A 67 -5.57 2.31 10.44
C ASP A 67 -5.34 2.04 8.96
N ILE A 68 -4.18 1.50 8.65
CA ILE A 68 -3.78 1.26 7.26
C ILE A 68 -3.61 -0.24 7.06
N TYR A 69 -4.27 -0.76 6.03
CA TYR A 69 -4.26 -2.19 5.74
C TYR A 69 -3.37 -2.46 4.53
N LEU A 70 -2.47 -3.43 4.68
CA LEU A 70 -1.65 -3.88 3.58
C LEU A 70 -2.37 -5.06 2.95
N VAL A 71 -2.79 -4.90 1.70
CA VAL A 71 -3.61 -5.90 1.03
C VAL A 71 -2.92 -6.45 -0.21
N VAL A 72 -3.25 -7.68 -0.56
CA VAL A 72 -2.71 -8.35 -1.73
C VAL A 72 -3.85 -9.01 -2.50
N PRO A 73 -3.66 -9.29 -3.79
CA PRO A 73 -4.70 -9.93 -4.58
C PRO A 73 -5.05 -11.30 -4.02
N PRO A 74 -6.29 -11.75 -4.26
CA PRO A 74 -6.67 -13.10 -3.85
C PRO A 74 -5.70 -14.12 -4.44
N GLY A 75 -5.30 -15.08 -3.62
CA GLY A 75 -4.38 -16.10 -4.06
C GLY A 75 -2.91 -15.80 -3.78
N GLN A 76 -2.59 -14.58 -3.35
CA GLN A 76 -1.21 -14.23 -3.03
C GLN A 76 -0.99 -14.03 -1.53
N TRP A 77 -2.02 -14.24 -0.73
CA TRP A 77 -1.94 -14.01 0.70
C TRP A 77 -0.87 -14.86 1.37
N SER A 78 -0.82 -16.15 1.04
CA SER A 78 0.15 -17.06 1.66
C SER A 78 1.58 -16.64 1.34
N GLN A 79 1.84 -16.27 0.08
CA GLN A 79 3.15 -15.85 -0.34
C GLN A 79 3.56 -14.57 0.39
N ALA A 80 2.65 -13.60 0.45
CA ALA A 80 2.92 -12.35 1.14
C ALA A 80 3.17 -12.58 2.62
N ASN A 81 2.36 -13.43 3.24
CA ASN A 81 2.50 -13.71 4.66
C ASN A 81 3.83 -14.36 4.98
N GLU A 82 4.29 -15.28 4.13
CA GLU A 82 5.60 -15.90 4.32
C GLU A 82 6.71 -14.87 4.27
N ILE A 83 6.61 -13.93 3.32
CA ILE A 83 7.62 -12.89 3.20
C ILE A 83 7.64 -12.01 4.44
N LEU A 84 6.46 -11.59 4.91
CA LEU A 84 6.38 -10.73 6.08
C LEU A 84 6.94 -11.42 7.32
N GLU A 85 6.63 -12.70 7.49
CA GLU A 85 7.13 -13.45 8.63
C GLU A 85 8.64 -13.65 8.56
N GLY A 86 9.14 -13.85 7.35
CA GLY A 86 10.57 -14.07 7.18
C GLY A 86 11.42 -12.82 7.35
N LEU A 87 10.79 -11.64 7.22
CA LEU A 87 11.51 -10.38 7.35
C LEU A 87 11.44 -9.78 8.75
N GLU A 88 10.60 -10.34 9.62
CA GLU A 88 10.52 -9.87 11.00
C GLU A 88 11.60 -10.49 11.91
#